data_9b5ab30cabeaeca5686406efc95cd3a9
#
_entry.id   9b5ab30cabeaeca5686406efc95cd3a9
#
_cell.length_a   1.000
_cell.length_b   1.000
_cell.length_c   1.000
_cell.angle_alpha   90.00
_cell.angle_beta   90.00
_cell.angle_gamma   90.00
#
_symmetry.space_group_name_H-M   'P 1'
#
loop_
_entity.id
_entity.type
_entity.pdbx_description
1 polymer ?
#
loop_
_entity_poly.entity_id
_entity_poly.type
_entity_poly.pdbx_seq_one_letter_code
_entity_poly.pdbx_strand_id
1 'polypeptide(L)'
;MSKLEKKIIAIGGGGFTHQSDEELDDFVINQSTNKNKKIGFLATASKDDKTKIDLFYKRFENKNLELSHFNLTSNEVGFSRWIFDKHIIYIGGGNTAYMLELWKNYNLINIFKNAYEKGIILSGVSAGGVCWFDWILTDSLGSEYKPLKGIN
;
A
#
# COMPACT_ATOMS: atom_id res chain seq x y z
N MET A 1 10.83 24.55 -13.11
CA MET A 1 10.81 23.14 -12.65
C MET A 1 9.42 22.86 -12.08
N SER A 2 8.72 21.88 -12.60
CA SER A 2 7.44 21.46 -12.00
C SER A 2 7.72 20.91 -10.60
N LYS A 3 6.99 21.41 -9.60
CA LYS A 3 7.09 20.91 -8.23
C LYS A 3 6.71 19.42 -8.25
N LEU A 4 7.57 18.57 -7.71
CA LEU A 4 7.30 17.13 -7.58
C LEU A 4 6.01 16.96 -6.77
N GLU A 5 5.00 16.36 -7.39
CA GLU A 5 3.72 16.15 -6.74
C GLU A 5 3.79 14.91 -5.84
N LYS A 6 3.50 15.09 -4.56
CA LYS A 6 3.51 14.03 -3.55
C LYS A 6 2.07 13.67 -3.19
N LYS A 7 1.72 12.40 -3.25
CA LYS A 7 0.33 11.95 -3.03
C LYS A 7 0.25 10.76 -2.10
N ILE A 8 -0.72 10.82 -1.19
CA ILE A 8 -1.23 9.68 -0.43
C ILE A 8 -2.70 9.53 -0.78
N ILE A 9 -3.14 8.32 -1.13
CA ILE A 9 -4.51 8.02 -1.50
C ILE A 9 -5.06 6.98 -0.53
N ALA A 10 -5.90 7.42 0.38
CA ALA A 10 -6.52 6.56 1.38
C ALA A 10 -7.93 6.16 0.93
N ILE A 11 -8.17 4.85 0.79
CA ILE A 11 -9.44 4.26 0.39
C ILE A 11 -10.06 3.56 1.61
N GLY A 12 -11.29 3.93 1.97
CA GLY A 12 -11.98 3.36 3.12
C GLY A 12 -12.38 1.90 2.93
N GLY A 13 -12.77 1.53 1.70
CA GLY A 13 -13.17 0.17 1.31
C GLY A 13 -13.42 0.12 -0.18
N GLY A 14 -13.64 -1.07 -0.75
CA GLY A 14 -13.81 -1.27 -2.20
C GLY A 14 -12.51 -1.59 -2.92
N GLY A 15 -12.52 -1.45 -4.24
CA GLY A 15 -11.42 -1.81 -5.11
C GLY A 15 -11.21 -3.32 -5.25
N PHE A 16 -10.09 -3.72 -5.86
CA PHE A 16 -9.84 -5.12 -6.19
C PHE A 16 -9.81 -6.06 -4.98
N THR A 17 -9.40 -5.57 -3.81
CA THR A 17 -9.33 -6.39 -2.60
C THR A 17 -10.72 -6.81 -2.08
N HIS A 18 -11.76 -6.03 -2.41
CA HIS A 18 -13.17 -6.31 -2.10
C HIS A 18 -13.96 -6.76 -3.33
N GLN A 19 -13.30 -6.81 -4.50
CA GLN A 19 -13.91 -7.14 -5.79
C GLN A 19 -15.13 -6.27 -6.12
N SER A 20 -15.07 -4.99 -5.77
CA SER A 20 -16.08 -3.96 -6.02
C SER A 20 -15.41 -2.64 -6.36
N ASP A 21 -16.17 -1.69 -6.88
CA ASP A 21 -15.76 -0.30 -7.06
C ASP A 21 -14.40 -0.17 -7.80
N GLU A 22 -14.27 -0.84 -8.93
CA GLU A 22 -13.04 -0.88 -9.72
C GLU A 22 -12.52 0.51 -10.14
N GLU A 23 -13.38 1.50 -10.20
CA GLU A 23 -13.06 2.89 -10.48
C GLU A 23 -12.12 3.50 -9.43
N LEU A 24 -12.12 3.01 -8.20
CA LEU A 24 -11.17 3.44 -7.15
C LEU A 24 -9.74 3.03 -7.52
N ASP A 25 -9.58 1.82 -8.03
CA ASP A 25 -8.28 1.33 -8.49
C ASP A 25 -7.81 2.12 -9.71
N ASP A 26 -8.70 2.38 -10.66
CA ASP A 26 -8.40 3.18 -11.85
C ASP A 26 -8.03 4.62 -11.49
N PHE A 27 -8.70 5.20 -10.49
CA PHE A 27 -8.34 6.51 -9.96
C PHE A 27 -6.89 6.52 -9.45
N VAL A 28 -6.49 5.52 -8.66
CA VAL A 28 -5.11 5.40 -8.13
C VAL A 28 -4.09 5.35 -9.27
N ILE A 29 -4.32 4.49 -10.27
CA ILE A 29 -3.42 4.33 -11.42
C ILE A 29 -3.28 5.64 -12.20
N ASN A 30 -4.38 6.35 -12.39
CA ASN A 30 -4.42 7.59 -13.18
C ASN A 30 -3.73 8.77 -12.50
N GLN A 31 -3.37 8.64 -11.20
CA GLN A 31 -2.58 9.66 -10.51
C GLN A 31 -1.12 9.71 -10.94
N SER A 32 -0.59 8.64 -11.54
CA SER A 32 0.75 8.64 -12.11
C SER A 32 0.72 9.09 -13.57
N THR A 33 1.61 10.02 -13.93
CA THR A 33 1.78 10.50 -15.30
C THR A 33 2.77 9.69 -16.13
N ASN A 34 3.43 8.70 -15.54
CA ASN A 34 4.37 7.83 -16.23
C ASN A 34 3.67 6.99 -17.31
N LYS A 35 4.28 6.88 -18.48
CA LYS A 35 3.73 6.08 -19.59
C LYS A 35 3.72 4.58 -19.25
N ASN A 36 4.84 4.08 -18.76
CA ASN A 36 5.00 2.70 -18.30
C ASN A 36 4.96 2.70 -16.78
N LYS A 37 3.77 2.58 -16.20
CA LYS A 37 3.59 2.65 -14.76
C LYS A 37 4.05 1.36 -14.10
N LYS A 38 4.89 1.50 -13.08
CA LYS A 38 5.32 0.40 -12.21
C LYS A 38 4.53 0.46 -10.92
N ILE A 39 3.76 -0.60 -10.64
CA ILE A 39 2.93 -0.69 -9.45
C ILE A 39 3.43 -1.82 -8.57
N GLY A 40 3.68 -1.51 -7.32
CA GLY A 40 4.02 -2.46 -6.28
C GLY A 40 2.86 -2.71 -5.33
N PHE A 41 2.58 -3.97 -5.00
CA PHE A 41 1.55 -4.34 -4.04
C PHE A 41 2.17 -4.91 -2.76
N LEU A 42 1.64 -4.47 -1.61
CA LEU A 42 1.98 -4.97 -0.29
C LEU A 42 0.73 -5.56 0.36
N ALA A 43 0.71 -6.86 0.53
CA ALA A 43 -0.36 -7.59 1.22
C ALA A 43 -0.05 -7.83 2.71
N THR A 44 0.84 -7.03 3.31
CA THR A 44 1.37 -7.24 4.66
C THR A 44 0.27 -7.34 5.72
N ALA A 45 -0.77 -6.50 5.65
CA ALA A 45 -1.87 -6.52 6.62
C ALA A 45 -2.66 -7.84 6.60
N SER A 46 -2.65 -8.56 5.49
CA SER A 46 -3.22 -9.91 5.35
C SER A 46 -2.18 -11.03 5.42
N LYS A 47 -0.98 -10.75 5.94
CA LYS A 47 0.14 -11.68 6.06
C LYS A 47 0.59 -12.26 4.72
N ASP A 48 0.65 -11.41 3.71
CA ASP A 48 0.99 -11.75 2.32
C ASP A 48 0.10 -12.85 1.74
N ASP A 49 -1.21 -12.78 2.05
CA ASP A 49 -2.21 -13.74 1.59
C ASP A 49 -2.20 -13.86 0.07
N LYS A 50 -2.01 -15.09 -0.41
CA LYS A 50 -1.90 -15.40 -1.84
C LYS A 50 -3.14 -14.98 -2.61
N THR A 51 -4.32 -15.12 -2.03
CA THR A 51 -5.59 -14.74 -2.69
C THR A 51 -5.61 -13.24 -3.00
N LYS A 52 -5.16 -12.41 -2.05
CA LYS A 52 -5.06 -10.96 -2.24
C LYS A 52 -4.05 -10.59 -3.32
N ILE A 53 -2.92 -11.29 -3.34
CA ILE A 53 -1.88 -11.11 -4.37
C ILE A 53 -2.42 -11.51 -5.75
N ASP A 54 -3.10 -12.63 -5.87
CA ASP A 54 -3.70 -13.09 -7.13
C ASP A 54 -4.78 -12.10 -7.65
N LEU A 55 -5.60 -11.54 -6.74
CA LEU A 55 -6.59 -10.50 -7.09
C LEU A 55 -5.91 -9.23 -7.64
N PHE A 56 -4.77 -8.84 -7.08
CA PHE A 56 -3.98 -7.71 -7.58
C PHE A 56 -3.55 -7.95 -9.04
N TYR A 57 -2.92 -9.07 -9.33
CA TYR A 57 -2.49 -9.38 -10.69
C TYR A 57 -3.67 -9.49 -11.63
N LYS A 58 -4.74 -10.18 -11.26
CA LYS A 58 -5.97 -10.33 -12.06
C LYS A 58 -6.60 -8.97 -12.41
N ARG A 59 -6.63 -8.03 -11.45
CA ARG A 59 -7.22 -6.70 -11.66
C ARG A 59 -6.48 -5.87 -12.69
N PHE A 60 -5.15 -6.01 -12.75
CA PHE A 60 -4.28 -5.11 -13.49
C PHE A 60 -3.58 -5.74 -14.71
N GLU A 61 -3.66 -7.05 -14.92
CA GLU A 61 -2.92 -7.80 -15.97
C GLU A 61 -3.06 -7.25 -17.39
N ASN A 62 -4.19 -6.65 -17.73
CA ASN A 62 -4.48 -6.17 -19.10
C ASN A 62 -4.34 -4.65 -19.25
N LYS A 63 -3.69 -3.96 -18.33
CA LYS A 63 -3.66 -2.48 -18.29
C LYS A 63 -2.34 -1.83 -18.75
N ASN A 64 -1.46 -2.59 -19.39
CA ASN A 64 -0.12 -2.11 -19.78
C ASN A 64 0.66 -1.50 -18.59
N LEU A 65 0.73 -2.27 -17.52
CA LEU A 65 1.38 -1.90 -16.26
C LEU A 65 2.47 -2.92 -15.94
N GLU A 66 3.56 -2.48 -15.34
CA GLU A 66 4.56 -3.37 -14.74
C GLU A 66 4.16 -3.64 -13.29
N LEU A 67 3.74 -4.87 -13.03
CA LEU A 67 3.21 -5.28 -11.73
C LEU A 67 4.23 -6.09 -10.95
N SER A 68 4.33 -5.82 -9.67
CA SER A 68 5.08 -6.68 -8.75
C SER A 68 4.50 -6.58 -7.33
N HIS A 69 4.81 -7.56 -6.50
CA HIS A 69 4.51 -7.52 -5.06
C HIS A 69 5.78 -7.80 -4.26
N PHE A 70 5.74 -7.53 -2.96
CA PHE A 70 6.82 -7.86 -2.05
C PHE A 70 6.26 -8.54 -0.79
N ASN A 71 6.81 -9.71 -0.46
CA ASN A 71 6.39 -10.49 0.69
C ASN A 71 7.18 -10.11 1.94
N LEU A 72 6.72 -9.08 2.64
CA LEU A 72 7.37 -8.58 3.85
C LEU A 72 7.26 -9.55 5.04
N THR A 73 6.30 -10.47 5.02
CA THR A 73 6.20 -11.49 6.09
C THR A 73 7.33 -12.51 6.05
N SER A 74 7.99 -12.68 4.90
CA SER A 74 9.14 -13.56 4.75
C SER A 74 10.44 -12.90 5.20
N ASN A 75 10.72 -11.70 4.71
CA ASN A 75 11.86 -10.86 5.10
C ASN A 75 11.78 -9.49 4.42
N GLU A 76 12.64 -8.55 4.84
CA GLU A 76 12.75 -7.20 4.29
C GLU A 76 13.91 -7.03 3.28
N VAL A 77 14.67 -8.07 3.03
CA VAL A 77 15.88 -7.99 2.17
C VAL A 77 15.50 -7.59 0.75
N GLY A 78 16.07 -6.48 0.29
CA GLY A 78 15.79 -5.92 -1.02
C GLY A 78 14.58 -4.99 -1.09
N PHE A 79 13.79 -4.84 -0.01
CA PHE A 79 12.60 -3.99 0.01
C PHE A 79 12.88 -2.54 -0.40
N SER A 80 13.97 -1.96 0.12
CA SER A 80 14.34 -0.58 -0.23
C SER A 80 14.59 -0.42 -1.74
N ARG A 81 15.32 -1.35 -2.36
CA ARG A 81 15.53 -1.32 -3.82
C ARG A 81 14.22 -1.48 -4.57
N TRP A 82 13.36 -2.40 -4.12
CA TRP A 82 12.10 -2.70 -4.76
C TRP A 82 11.13 -1.51 -4.72
N ILE A 83 10.93 -0.86 -3.56
CA ILE A 83 9.99 0.26 -3.43
C ILE A 83 10.40 1.48 -4.25
N PHE A 84 11.71 1.80 -4.28
CA PHE A 84 12.21 2.96 -5.03
C PHE A 84 12.22 2.76 -6.56
N ASP A 85 11.98 1.56 -7.04
CA ASP A 85 11.76 1.27 -8.46
C ASP A 85 10.29 1.46 -8.89
N LYS A 86 9.38 1.76 -7.98
CA LYS A 86 7.96 1.90 -8.28
C LYS A 86 7.53 3.35 -8.50
N HIS A 87 6.39 3.51 -9.20
CA HIS A 87 5.70 4.80 -9.32
C HIS A 87 4.51 4.87 -8.36
N ILE A 88 3.90 3.73 -8.07
CA ILE A 88 2.76 3.60 -7.17
C ILE A 88 3.00 2.40 -6.25
N ILE A 89 2.77 2.58 -4.96
CA ILE A 89 2.66 1.50 -3.98
C ILE A 89 1.21 1.40 -3.55
N TYR A 90 0.63 0.22 -3.70
CA TYR A 90 -0.71 -0.10 -3.24
C TYR A 90 -0.64 -1.04 -2.04
N ILE A 91 -1.23 -0.65 -0.92
CA ILE A 91 -1.20 -1.41 0.33
C ILE A 91 -2.58 -1.98 0.59
N GLY A 92 -2.65 -3.29 0.78
CA GLY A 92 -3.88 -4.01 1.04
C GLY A 92 -4.42 -3.83 2.46
N GLY A 93 -5.68 -4.20 2.64
CA GLY A 93 -6.35 -4.24 3.94
C GLY A 93 -6.05 -5.53 4.71
N GLY A 94 -6.43 -5.53 5.99
CA GLY A 94 -6.25 -6.65 6.92
C GLY A 94 -5.99 -6.16 8.34
N ASN A 95 -5.09 -6.81 9.06
CA ASN A 95 -4.74 -6.45 10.43
C ASN A 95 -3.75 -5.28 10.47
N THR A 96 -4.23 -4.10 10.81
CA THR A 96 -3.44 -2.88 10.85
C THR A 96 -2.33 -2.92 11.91
N ALA A 97 -2.62 -3.44 13.09
CA ALA A 97 -1.65 -3.52 14.18
C ALA A 97 -0.48 -4.43 13.80
N TYR A 98 -0.76 -5.60 13.26
CA TYR A 98 0.26 -6.53 12.76
C TYR A 98 1.15 -5.88 11.69
N MET A 99 0.54 -5.23 10.70
CA MET A 99 1.27 -4.57 9.62
C MET A 99 2.22 -3.49 10.14
N LEU A 100 1.72 -2.61 11.01
CA LEU A 100 2.52 -1.52 11.58
C LEU A 100 3.64 -2.03 12.49
N GLU A 101 3.39 -3.08 13.26
CA GLU A 101 4.42 -3.72 14.10
C GLU A 101 5.53 -4.31 13.24
N LEU A 102 5.19 -5.06 12.19
CA LEU A 102 6.18 -5.61 11.27
C LEU A 102 7.03 -4.51 10.60
N TRP A 103 6.38 -3.44 10.12
CA TRP A 103 7.09 -2.32 9.50
C TRP A 103 8.03 -1.61 10.47
N LYS A 104 7.65 -1.48 11.74
CA LYS A 104 8.53 -0.94 12.79
C LYS A 104 9.71 -1.85 13.06
N ASN A 105 9.48 -3.15 13.20
CA ASN A 105 10.53 -4.13 13.47
C ASN A 105 11.58 -4.18 12.36
N TYR A 106 11.17 -3.98 11.11
CA TYR A 106 12.07 -3.90 9.95
C TYR A 106 12.59 -2.48 9.64
N ASN A 107 12.28 -1.49 10.48
CA ASN A 107 12.66 -0.08 10.29
C ASN A 107 12.21 0.52 8.94
N LEU A 108 11.04 0.11 8.44
CA LEU A 108 10.56 0.52 7.11
C LEU A 108 9.92 1.91 7.09
N ILE A 109 9.57 2.50 8.23
CA ILE A 109 8.84 3.78 8.29
C ILE A 109 9.59 4.88 7.51
N ASN A 110 10.91 4.99 7.71
CA ASN A 110 11.71 5.98 6.99
C ASN A 110 11.81 5.68 5.49
N ILE A 111 11.74 4.40 5.10
CA ILE A 111 11.74 4.00 3.68
C ILE A 111 10.45 4.50 3.00
N PHE A 112 9.28 4.33 3.65
CA PHE A 112 8.01 4.87 3.15
C PHE A 112 8.02 6.41 3.07
N LYS A 113 8.53 7.09 4.11
CA LYS A 113 8.66 8.56 4.09
C LYS A 113 9.56 9.02 2.93
N ASN A 114 10.68 8.37 2.74
CA ASN A 114 11.59 8.70 1.64
C ASN A 114 10.97 8.39 0.25
N ALA A 115 10.18 7.33 0.12
CA ALA A 115 9.44 7.03 -1.10
C ALA A 115 8.43 8.15 -1.43
N TYR A 116 7.66 8.58 -0.44
CA TYR A 116 6.75 9.72 -0.56
C TYR A 116 7.49 11.00 -0.96
N GLU A 117 8.61 11.32 -0.31
CA GLU A 117 9.43 12.50 -0.62
C GLU A 117 9.97 12.48 -2.07
N LYS A 118 10.20 11.30 -2.63
CA LYS A 118 10.61 11.11 -4.03
C LYS A 118 9.44 11.11 -5.02
N GLY A 119 8.21 11.36 -4.57
CA GLY A 119 7.02 11.42 -5.42
C GLY A 119 6.46 10.05 -5.82
N ILE A 120 6.86 8.97 -5.15
CA ILE A 120 6.17 7.69 -5.29
C ILE A 120 4.80 7.83 -4.63
N ILE A 121 3.76 7.51 -5.38
CA ILE A 121 2.39 7.59 -4.88
C ILE A 121 2.17 6.45 -3.89
N LEU A 122 1.79 6.79 -2.66
CA LEU A 122 1.42 5.81 -1.65
C LEU A 122 -0.10 5.71 -1.60
N SER A 123 -0.62 4.53 -1.79
CA SER A 123 -2.06 4.29 -1.77
C SER A 123 -2.39 3.04 -0.97
N GLY A 124 -3.63 2.91 -0.58
CA GLY A 124 -4.07 1.68 0.06
C GLY A 124 -5.51 1.72 0.52
N VAL A 125 -6.03 0.55 0.83
CA VAL A 125 -7.40 0.33 1.24
C VAL A 125 -7.47 -0.18 2.67
N SER A 126 -8.47 0.28 3.44
CA SER A 126 -8.68 -0.12 4.83
C SER A 126 -7.39 0.07 5.67
N ALA A 127 -6.78 -0.97 6.22
CA ALA A 127 -5.50 -0.90 6.93
C ALA A 127 -4.43 -0.13 6.15
N GLY A 128 -4.31 -0.37 4.83
CA GLY A 128 -3.39 0.33 3.93
C GLY A 128 -3.76 1.79 3.65
N GLY A 129 -5.02 2.16 3.88
CA GLY A 129 -5.50 3.54 3.78
C GLY A 129 -5.32 4.33 5.07
N VAL A 130 -5.57 3.71 6.23
CA VAL A 130 -5.55 4.41 7.53
C VAL A 130 -4.14 4.52 8.13
N CYS A 131 -3.21 3.69 7.75
CA CYS A 131 -1.87 3.63 8.34
C CYS A 131 -1.07 4.94 8.26
N TRP A 132 -1.44 5.85 7.35
CA TRP A 132 -0.76 7.13 7.10
C TRP A 132 -1.12 8.23 8.11
N PHE A 133 -2.19 8.05 8.88
CA PHE A 133 -2.65 9.05 9.86
C PHE A 133 -1.89 8.92 11.19
N ASP A 134 -1.83 10.00 11.96
CA ASP A 134 -1.21 10.00 13.29
C ASP A 134 -1.87 8.99 14.23
N TRP A 135 -3.21 9.02 14.27
CA TRP A 135 -4.03 8.14 15.07
C TRP A 135 -5.17 7.57 14.27
N ILE A 136 -5.44 6.31 14.50
CA ILE A 136 -6.48 5.53 13.83
C ILE A 136 -7.29 4.77 14.87
N LEU A 137 -8.55 4.49 14.56
CA LEU A 137 -9.36 3.53 15.30
C LEU A 137 -9.31 2.19 14.56
N THR A 138 -8.98 1.13 15.26
CA THR A 138 -8.85 -0.21 14.67
C THR A 138 -9.39 -1.28 15.60
N ASP A 139 -9.98 -2.32 15.04
CA ASP A 139 -10.37 -3.57 15.70
C ASP A 139 -9.25 -4.63 15.70
N SER A 140 -8.10 -4.31 15.12
CA SER A 140 -6.95 -5.23 15.01
C SER A 140 -6.37 -5.69 16.36
N LEU A 141 -6.69 -5.00 17.45
CA LEU A 141 -6.20 -5.27 18.80
C LEU A 141 -7.19 -6.06 19.67
N GLY A 142 -8.29 -6.54 19.12
CA GLY A 142 -9.32 -7.29 19.83
C GLY A 142 -10.72 -7.07 19.26
N SER A 143 -11.76 -7.38 20.06
CA SER A 143 -13.17 -7.25 19.63
C SER A 143 -13.72 -5.82 19.63
N GLU A 144 -13.00 -4.89 20.22
CA GLU A 144 -13.40 -3.48 20.32
C GLU A 144 -12.46 -2.59 19.55
N TYR A 145 -12.99 -1.48 19.02
CA TYR A 145 -12.15 -0.45 18.39
C TYR A 145 -11.27 0.25 19.43
N LYS A 146 -9.97 0.27 19.15
CA LYS A 146 -8.97 0.92 19.99
C LYS A 146 -8.14 1.92 19.21
N PRO A 147 -7.67 3.00 19.84
CA PRO A 147 -6.74 3.90 19.19
C PRO A 147 -5.38 3.20 18.96
N LEU A 148 -4.83 3.40 17.78
CA LEU A 148 -3.50 2.93 17.40
C LEU A 148 -2.76 4.07 16.70
N LYS A 149 -1.47 4.22 16.99
CA LYS A 149 -0.64 5.23 16.32
C LYS A 149 -0.21 4.71 14.95
N GLY A 150 -0.47 5.51 13.90
CA GLY A 150 0.01 5.24 12.55
C GLY A 150 1.48 5.62 12.35
N ILE A 151 1.88 5.85 11.09
CA ILE A 151 3.28 6.06 10.70
C ILE A 151 3.63 7.51 10.34
N ASN A 152 2.79 8.45 10.64
CA ASN A 152 3.05 9.87 10.33
C ASN A 152 4.49 10.30 10.61
#